data_ef9933d4004f4ea1ec88bf80475ea837
#
_entry.id   ef9933d4004f4ea1ec88bf80475ea837
#
_cell.length_a   1.000
_cell.length_b   1.000
_cell.length_c   1.000
_cell.angle_alpha   90.00
_cell.angle_beta   90.00
_cell.angle_gamma   90.00
#
_symmetry.space_group_name_H-M   'P 1'
#
loop_
_entity.id
_entity.type
_entity.pdbx_description
1 polymer ?
#
loop_
_entity_poly.entity_id
_entity_poly.type
_entity_poly.pdbx_seq_one_letter_code
_entity_poly.pdbx_strand_id
1 'polypeptide(L)'
;MSIYDKLGVKRIINAWGTLTSLGGSIMLPEVIEAMNEAAKAFVDMNELHRKAGRIIAEITGAEDAYVTSGAAAALVLAVSACMTGDDPEKMARIPYIDGFKNEIILPLIQDNQYARLLCIPGARLVKVGTKNGYTPKDIEDAITDKTLAIAFMFFTSKKGCDLEALRKVVEIGKKHGIPVIVDAAAELPPIENLRDIVATGADLVAFSGGKDIRGPNDTGFIIGRADLIRAIRAHGCPNCYMGRPMKVSKEQIVGL
;
A
#
# COMPACT_ATOMS: atom_id res chain seq x y z
N MET A 1 26.32 -23.26 -14.84
CA MET A 1 25.21 -23.84 -14.06
C MET A 1 24.69 -22.75 -13.15
N SER A 2 23.41 -22.37 -13.29
CA SER A 2 22.82 -21.32 -12.48
C SER A 2 22.54 -21.82 -11.05
N ILE A 3 22.21 -20.91 -10.12
CA ILE A 3 21.78 -21.30 -8.77
C ILE A 3 20.50 -22.14 -8.82
N TYR A 4 19.57 -21.83 -9.74
CA TYR A 4 18.32 -22.58 -9.92
C TYR A 4 18.59 -24.01 -10.41
N ASP A 5 19.57 -24.22 -11.30
CA ASP A 5 19.96 -25.55 -11.76
C ASP A 5 20.49 -26.39 -10.56
N LYS A 6 21.27 -25.77 -9.64
CA LYS A 6 21.76 -26.41 -8.42
C LYS A 6 20.64 -26.79 -7.44
N LEU A 7 19.54 -25.98 -7.41
CA LEU A 7 18.36 -26.23 -6.58
C LEU A 7 17.34 -27.16 -7.25
N GLY A 8 17.56 -27.58 -8.51
CA GLY A 8 16.61 -28.40 -9.27
C GLY A 8 15.35 -27.61 -9.69
N VAL A 9 15.41 -26.27 -9.70
CA VAL A 9 14.28 -25.41 -10.09
C VAL A 9 14.40 -25.05 -11.56
N LYS A 10 13.34 -25.32 -12.33
CA LYS A 10 13.27 -25.00 -13.75
C LYS A 10 13.07 -23.50 -13.95
N ARG A 11 13.92 -22.85 -14.73
CA ARG A 11 13.74 -21.47 -15.15
C ARG A 11 12.60 -21.36 -16.17
N ILE A 12 11.84 -20.28 -16.07
CA ILE A 12 10.67 -19.99 -16.93
C ILE A 12 11.01 -18.78 -17.80
N ILE A 13 10.66 -18.87 -19.09
CA ILE A 13 10.61 -17.72 -19.98
C ILE A 13 9.26 -17.07 -19.76
N ASN A 14 9.26 -15.94 -19.04
CA ASN A 14 8.04 -15.25 -18.67
C ASN A 14 7.63 -14.26 -19.77
N ALA A 15 6.49 -14.53 -20.43
CA ALA A 15 5.83 -13.64 -21.37
C ALA A 15 4.46 -13.17 -20.87
N TRP A 16 4.15 -13.36 -19.58
CA TRP A 16 2.83 -13.06 -19.02
C TRP A 16 2.78 -11.70 -18.30
N GLY A 17 3.85 -11.31 -17.61
CA GLY A 17 3.91 -10.05 -16.85
C GLY A 17 4.53 -10.21 -15.46
N THR A 18 4.39 -9.19 -14.65
CA THR A 18 5.02 -9.07 -13.31
C THR A 18 4.22 -9.80 -12.22
N LEU A 19 4.05 -11.12 -12.39
CA LEU A 19 3.29 -11.96 -11.46
C LEU A 19 4.16 -12.38 -10.27
N THR A 20 3.63 -12.26 -9.05
CA THR A 20 4.29 -12.72 -7.81
C THR A 20 4.64 -14.21 -7.87
N SER A 21 3.79 -15.06 -8.47
CA SER A 21 4.04 -16.49 -8.65
C SER A 21 5.23 -16.82 -9.55
N LEU A 22 5.70 -15.85 -10.34
CA LEU A 22 6.88 -15.96 -11.21
C LEU A 22 8.07 -15.11 -10.69
N GLY A 23 7.96 -14.55 -9.47
CA GLY A 23 9.00 -13.72 -8.86
C GLY A 23 8.93 -12.23 -9.22
N GLY A 24 7.80 -11.76 -9.77
CA GLY A 24 7.58 -10.35 -10.13
C GLY A 24 8.34 -9.94 -11.39
N SER A 25 9.15 -8.89 -11.28
CA SER A 25 10.00 -8.39 -12.36
C SER A 25 11.46 -8.87 -12.21
N ILE A 26 12.24 -8.69 -13.26
CA ILE A 26 13.71 -8.82 -13.19
C ILE A 26 14.29 -7.48 -12.75
N MET A 27 14.97 -7.47 -11.61
CA MET A 27 15.63 -6.27 -11.10
C MET A 27 16.71 -5.76 -12.05
N LEU A 28 16.92 -4.45 -12.07
CA LEU A 28 18.02 -3.84 -12.80
C LEU A 28 19.37 -4.18 -12.13
N PRO A 29 20.48 -4.23 -12.89
CA PRO A 29 21.80 -4.47 -12.30
C PRO A 29 22.15 -3.50 -11.16
N GLU A 30 21.79 -2.24 -11.29
CA GLU A 30 22.04 -1.18 -10.31
C GLU A 30 21.31 -1.46 -8.98
N VAL A 31 20.10 -2.00 -9.04
CA VAL A 31 19.31 -2.42 -7.87
C VAL A 31 20.04 -3.56 -7.13
N ILE A 32 20.50 -4.58 -7.88
CA ILE A 32 21.21 -5.73 -7.32
C ILE A 32 22.54 -5.28 -6.66
N GLU A 33 23.26 -4.35 -7.30
CA GLU A 33 24.51 -3.81 -6.77
C GLU A 33 24.29 -3.04 -5.47
N ALA A 34 23.29 -2.17 -5.43
CA ALA A 34 22.90 -1.41 -4.23
C ALA A 34 22.50 -2.33 -3.07
N MET A 35 21.75 -3.40 -3.35
CA MET A 35 21.40 -4.42 -2.34
C MET A 35 22.64 -5.14 -1.80
N ASN A 36 23.57 -5.52 -2.68
CA ASN A 36 24.83 -6.17 -2.31
C ASN A 36 25.71 -5.26 -1.46
N GLU A 37 25.72 -3.95 -1.71
CA GLU A 37 26.42 -2.98 -0.87
C GLU A 37 25.76 -2.84 0.49
N ALA A 38 24.43 -2.66 0.53
CA ALA A 38 23.67 -2.56 1.77
C ALA A 38 23.85 -3.77 2.69
N ALA A 39 24.03 -4.97 2.12
CA ALA A 39 24.24 -6.20 2.89
C ALA A 39 25.53 -6.20 3.75
N LYS A 40 26.52 -5.36 3.42
CA LYS A 40 27.84 -5.35 4.06
C LYS A 40 27.92 -4.47 5.32
N ALA A 41 26.86 -3.72 5.67
CA ALA A 41 26.89 -2.78 6.79
C ALA A 41 25.68 -2.94 7.71
N PHE A 42 25.85 -2.57 8.99
CA PHE A 42 24.74 -2.37 9.93
C PHE A 42 24.30 -0.92 9.86
N VAL A 43 22.98 -0.69 9.97
CA VAL A 43 22.36 0.63 9.95
C VAL A 43 21.23 0.70 10.98
N ASP A 44 20.89 1.90 11.44
CA ASP A 44 19.64 2.13 12.17
C ASP A 44 18.46 2.02 11.20
N MET A 45 17.59 1.03 11.44
CA MET A 45 16.46 0.75 10.55
C MET A 45 15.41 1.87 10.55
N ASN A 46 15.22 2.56 11.68
CA ASN A 46 14.27 3.68 11.76
C ASN A 46 14.80 4.89 10.97
N GLU A 47 16.11 5.13 11.03
CA GLU A 47 16.73 6.18 10.22
C GLU A 47 16.64 5.84 8.73
N LEU A 48 16.96 4.60 8.35
CA LEU A 48 16.89 4.14 6.95
C LEU A 48 15.47 4.32 6.39
N HIS A 49 14.44 3.87 7.11
CA HIS A 49 13.04 4.05 6.68
C HIS A 49 12.68 5.52 6.51
N ARG A 50 13.11 6.40 7.44
CA ARG A 50 12.83 7.85 7.32
C ARG A 50 13.50 8.48 6.11
N LYS A 51 14.75 8.11 5.83
CA LYS A 51 15.52 8.67 4.69
C LYS A 51 14.97 8.15 3.36
N ALA A 52 14.73 6.85 3.23
CA ALA A 52 14.10 6.26 2.04
C ALA A 52 12.70 6.86 1.80
N GLY A 53 11.89 6.97 2.85
CA GLY A 53 10.57 7.60 2.75
C GLY A 53 10.63 9.04 2.23
N ARG A 54 11.58 9.84 2.69
CA ARG A 54 11.78 11.21 2.19
C ARG A 54 12.09 11.24 0.71
N ILE A 55 13.00 10.40 0.22
CA ILE A 55 13.34 10.31 -1.20
C ILE A 55 12.11 9.94 -2.04
N ILE A 56 11.34 8.94 -1.60
CA ILE A 56 10.12 8.52 -2.29
C ILE A 56 9.08 9.66 -2.30
N ALA A 57 8.91 10.36 -1.18
CA ALA A 57 8.00 11.51 -1.09
C ALA A 57 8.39 12.65 -2.05
N GLU A 58 9.68 12.97 -2.14
CA GLU A 58 10.20 13.98 -3.07
C GLU A 58 9.94 13.60 -4.54
N ILE A 59 10.12 12.31 -4.90
CA ILE A 59 9.87 11.81 -6.26
C ILE A 59 8.38 11.85 -6.61
N THR A 60 7.52 11.51 -5.66
CA THR A 60 6.08 11.34 -5.90
C THR A 60 5.27 12.60 -5.64
N GLY A 61 5.83 13.59 -4.93
CA GLY A 61 5.13 14.80 -4.51
C GLY A 61 4.20 14.59 -3.32
N ALA A 62 4.33 13.46 -2.59
CA ALA A 62 3.59 13.20 -1.36
C ALA A 62 4.21 13.95 -0.16
N GLU A 63 3.47 14.07 0.95
CA GLU A 63 4.00 14.69 2.18
C GLU A 63 5.05 13.80 2.86
N ASP A 64 4.84 12.46 2.88
CA ASP A 64 5.78 11.48 3.45
C ASP A 64 5.54 10.10 2.82
N ALA A 65 6.45 9.15 3.07
CA ALA A 65 6.37 7.79 2.56
C ALA A 65 6.97 6.77 3.54
N TYR A 66 6.57 5.49 3.35
CA TYR A 66 7.12 4.37 4.09
C TYR A 66 7.27 3.15 3.19
N VAL A 67 8.45 2.52 3.23
CA VAL A 67 8.72 1.26 2.49
C VAL A 67 8.12 0.08 3.24
N THR A 68 7.39 -0.76 2.53
CA THR A 68 6.68 -1.93 3.07
C THR A 68 7.14 -3.22 2.40
N SER A 69 6.80 -4.37 3.01
CA SER A 69 6.99 -5.68 2.38
C SER A 69 5.87 -5.98 1.37
N GLY A 70 5.78 -5.14 0.33
CA GLY A 70 4.76 -5.20 -0.71
C GLY A 70 3.53 -4.32 -0.45
N ALA A 71 2.77 -4.03 -1.51
CA ALA A 71 1.53 -3.26 -1.43
C ALA A 71 0.48 -3.89 -0.49
N ALA A 72 0.46 -5.21 -0.38
CA ALA A 72 -0.41 -5.93 0.54
C ALA A 72 -0.18 -5.51 2.01
N ALA A 73 1.09 -5.45 2.43
CA ALA A 73 1.46 -4.95 3.75
C ALA A 73 1.12 -3.46 3.92
N ALA A 74 1.28 -2.67 2.85
CA ALA A 74 0.90 -1.26 2.85
C ALA A 74 -0.58 -1.06 3.17
N LEU A 75 -1.48 -1.84 2.56
CA LEU A 75 -2.92 -1.77 2.83
C LEU A 75 -3.26 -2.14 4.28
N VAL A 76 -2.64 -3.18 4.83
CA VAL A 76 -2.83 -3.56 6.25
C VAL A 76 -2.38 -2.44 7.19
N LEU A 77 -1.21 -1.86 6.93
CA LEU A 77 -0.67 -0.77 7.73
C LEU A 77 -1.48 0.53 7.58
N ALA A 78 -2.02 0.80 6.39
CA ALA A 78 -2.91 1.93 6.15
C ALA A 78 -4.15 1.89 7.05
N VAL A 79 -4.84 0.74 7.07
CA VAL A 79 -6.01 0.54 7.92
C VAL A 79 -5.64 0.62 9.40
N SER A 80 -4.52 0.02 9.80
CA SER A 80 -4.03 0.09 11.17
C SER A 80 -3.81 1.53 11.63
N ALA A 81 -3.14 2.33 10.78
CA ALA A 81 -2.88 3.75 11.06
C ALA A 81 -4.16 4.59 11.12
N CYS A 82 -5.11 4.36 10.21
CA CYS A 82 -6.41 5.04 10.27
C CYS A 82 -7.19 4.69 11.55
N MET A 83 -7.05 3.45 12.06
CA MET A 83 -7.80 2.94 13.20
C MET A 83 -7.25 3.45 14.53
N THR A 84 -5.93 3.52 14.68
CA THR A 84 -5.28 3.74 15.98
C THR A 84 -4.44 5.01 16.05
N GLY A 85 -4.09 5.59 14.90
CA GLY A 85 -3.01 6.56 14.84
C GLY A 85 -1.69 5.94 15.32
N ASP A 86 -0.87 6.74 15.99
CA ASP A 86 0.39 6.35 16.64
C ASP A 86 0.25 6.19 18.18
N ASP A 87 -0.98 6.00 18.66
CA ASP A 87 -1.30 5.77 20.07
C ASP A 87 -0.91 4.33 20.47
N PRO A 88 0.09 4.13 21.38
CA PRO A 88 0.59 2.80 21.72
C PRO A 88 -0.45 1.88 22.34
N GLU A 89 -1.38 2.44 23.15
CA GLU A 89 -2.42 1.65 23.82
C GLU A 89 -3.43 1.11 22.79
N LYS A 90 -3.82 1.95 21.82
CA LYS A 90 -4.69 1.54 20.74
C LYS A 90 -3.99 0.56 19.79
N MET A 91 -2.73 0.83 19.45
CA MET A 91 -1.93 -0.06 18.57
C MET A 91 -1.78 -1.47 19.14
N ALA A 92 -1.63 -1.60 20.46
CA ALA A 92 -1.53 -2.89 21.16
C ALA A 92 -2.85 -3.67 21.17
N ARG A 93 -4.00 -3.02 20.93
CA ARG A 93 -5.33 -3.66 20.99
C ARG A 93 -5.75 -4.33 19.70
N ILE A 94 -5.32 -3.82 18.54
CA ILE A 94 -5.74 -4.44 17.27
C ILE A 94 -5.08 -5.81 17.11
N PRO A 95 -5.79 -6.83 16.57
CA PRO A 95 -7.08 -6.74 15.87
C PRO A 95 -8.35 -6.80 16.74
N TYR A 96 -8.26 -6.64 18.06
CA TYR A 96 -9.41 -6.58 18.97
C TYR A 96 -9.98 -5.17 18.99
N ILE A 97 -11.07 -4.95 18.24
CA ILE A 97 -11.53 -3.63 17.80
C ILE A 97 -12.68 -3.01 18.60
N ASP A 98 -13.01 -3.55 19.77
CA ASP A 98 -14.11 -3.01 20.58
C ASP A 98 -13.93 -1.51 20.87
N GLY A 99 -14.90 -0.71 20.45
CA GLY A 99 -14.88 0.75 20.59
C GLY A 99 -14.12 1.51 19.49
N PHE A 100 -13.58 0.83 18.47
CA PHE A 100 -12.99 1.50 17.30
C PHE A 100 -14.00 1.71 16.17
N LYS A 101 -13.77 2.75 15.35
CA LYS A 101 -14.31 2.79 14.00
C LYS A 101 -13.66 1.66 13.19
N ASN A 102 -14.46 0.91 12.45
CA ASN A 102 -13.97 -0.31 11.79
C ASN A 102 -14.62 -0.61 10.44
N GLU A 103 -15.44 0.31 9.92
CA GLU A 103 -16.09 0.12 8.62
C GLU A 103 -15.26 0.78 7.52
N ILE A 104 -14.99 0.01 6.46
CA ILE A 104 -14.33 0.51 5.25
C ILE A 104 -15.31 0.41 4.10
N ILE A 105 -15.69 1.56 3.55
CA ILE A 105 -16.57 1.60 2.38
C ILE A 105 -15.76 1.23 1.14
N LEU A 106 -16.28 0.29 0.34
CA LEU A 106 -15.65 -0.18 -0.89
C LEU A 106 -16.69 -0.33 -2.00
N PRO A 107 -16.54 0.32 -3.16
CA PRO A 107 -17.37 0.04 -4.32
C PRO A 107 -17.29 -1.42 -4.75
N LEU A 108 -18.44 -2.08 -4.91
CA LEU A 108 -18.52 -3.54 -5.21
C LEU A 108 -17.84 -3.89 -6.54
N ILE A 109 -17.83 -2.99 -7.52
CA ILE A 109 -17.11 -3.20 -8.79
C ILE A 109 -15.59 -3.29 -8.58
N GLN A 110 -15.05 -2.72 -7.50
CA GLN A 110 -13.63 -2.72 -7.15
C GLN A 110 -13.25 -3.88 -6.23
N ASP A 111 -14.24 -4.66 -5.75
CA ASP A 111 -13.98 -5.81 -4.88
C ASP A 111 -13.17 -6.89 -5.61
N ASN A 112 -12.06 -7.26 -4.99
CA ASN A 112 -11.15 -8.28 -5.51
C ASN A 112 -10.51 -9.07 -4.36
N GLN A 113 -9.65 -10.02 -4.70
CA GLN A 113 -8.98 -10.88 -3.71
C GLN A 113 -8.08 -10.12 -2.72
N TYR A 114 -7.63 -8.90 -3.04
CA TYR A 114 -6.77 -8.09 -2.17
C TYR A 114 -7.58 -7.22 -1.21
N ALA A 115 -8.85 -6.93 -1.50
CA ALA A 115 -9.70 -6.11 -0.63
C ALA A 115 -9.83 -6.69 0.79
N ARG A 116 -9.77 -8.02 0.95
CA ARG A 116 -9.79 -8.68 2.27
C ARG A 116 -8.60 -8.32 3.16
N LEU A 117 -7.48 -7.84 2.58
CA LEU A 117 -6.31 -7.42 3.36
C LEU A 117 -6.63 -6.20 4.24
N LEU A 118 -7.57 -5.37 3.81
CA LEU A 118 -8.08 -4.26 4.61
C LEU A 118 -8.77 -4.72 5.91
N CYS A 119 -9.18 -6.00 5.98
CA CYS A 119 -9.85 -6.55 7.16
C CYS A 119 -8.89 -7.12 8.21
N ILE A 120 -7.61 -7.33 7.90
CA ILE A 120 -6.64 -7.96 8.81
C ILE A 120 -6.52 -7.22 10.16
N PRO A 121 -6.52 -5.87 10.22
CA PRO A 121 -6.48 -5.17 11.49
C PRO A 121 -7.78 -5.22 12.32
N GLY A 122 -8.82 -5.91 11.83
CA GLY A 122 -10.11 -6.04 12.48
C GLY A 122 -11.23 -5.24 11.81
N ALA A 123 -10.95 -4.51 10.73
CA ALA A 123 -11.99 -3.79 9.98
C ALA A 123 -12.90 -4.73 9.18
N ARG A 124 -14.07 -4.21 8.78
CA ARG A 124 -15.02 -4.89 7.90
C ARG A 124 -15.33 -4.05 6.66
N LEU A 125 -15.57 -4.70 5.53
CA LEU A 125 -15.95 -4.02 4.29
C LEU A 125 -17.45 -3.75 4.26
N VAL A 126 -17.82 -2.51 3.97
CA VAL A 126 -19.16 -2.07 3.61
C VAL A 126 -19.19 -1.87 2.11
N LYS A 127 -19.71 -2.87 1.39
CA LYS A 127 -19.72 -2.87 -0.07
C LYS A 127 -20.91 -2.08 -0.60
N VAL A 128 -20.66 -1.14 -1.52
CA VAL A 128 -21.67 -0.22 -2.07
C VAL A 128 -21.75 -0.31 -3.59
N GLY A 129 -22.90 0.10 -4.13
CA GLY A 129 -23.17 0.00 -5.57
C GLY A 129 -23.40 -1.44 -6.04
N THR A 130 -23.05 -1.70 -7.29
CA THR A 130 -23.22 -3.01 -7.94
C THR A 130 -21.94 -3.48 -8.61
N LYS A 131 -21.93 -4.70 -9.16
CA LYS A 131 -20.82 -5.20 -9.99
C LYS A 131 -20.59 -4.40 -11.28
N ASN A 132 -21.56 -3.58 -11.69
CA ASN A 132 -21.52 -2.80 -12.94
C ASN A 132 -21.13 -1.33 -12.69
N GLY A 133 -21.07 -0.88 -11.44
CA GLY A 133 -20.69 0.49 -11.09
C GLY A 133 -21.30 0.97 -9.77
N TYR A 134 -20.96 2.18 -9.43
CA TYR A 134 -21.45 2.89 -8.24
C TYR A 134 -21.60 4.38 -8.56
N THR A 135 -22.31 5.09 -7.71
CA THR A 135 -22.45 6.54 -7.73
C THR A 135 -21.82 7.15 -6.48
N PRO A 136 -21.45 8.45 -6.51
CA PRO A 136 -21.05 9.18 -5.30
C PRO A 136 -22.06 9.03 -4.15
N LYS A 137 -23.35 9.03 -4.47
CA LYS A 137 -24.43 8.86 -3.49
C LYS A 137 -24.39 7.50 -2.79
N ASP A 138 -24.05 6.42 -3.49
CA ASP A 138 -23.93 5.09 -2.85
C ASP A 138 -22.86 5.08 -1.74
N ILE A 139 -21.78 5.85 -1.92
CA ILE A 139 -20.73 6.01 -0.91
C ILE A 139 -21.23 6.86 0.25
N GLU A 140 -21.83 8.03 -0.04
CA GLU A 140 -22.34 8.94 0.99
C GLU A 140 -23.41 8.30 1.87
N ASP A 141 -24.38 7.59 1.27
CA ASP A 141 -25.46 6.91 1.99
C ASP A 141 -24.95 5.77 2.91
N ALA A 142 -23.74 5.25 2.67
CA ALA A 142 -23.14 4.19 3.48
C ALA A 142 -22.29 4.73 4.65
N ILE A 143 -22.10 6.04 4.74
CA ILE A 143 -21.30 6.66 5.82
C ILE A 143 -22.07 6.57 7.13
N THR A 144 -21.41 6.04 8.17
CA THR A 144 -21.92 5.94 9.54
C THR A 144 -20.89 6.48 10.53
N ASP A 145 -21.26 6.53 11.81
CA ASP A 145 -20.35 6.85 12.92
C ASP A 145 -19.20 5.83 13.08
N LYS A 146 -19.36 4.64 12.49
CA LYS A 146 -18.36 3.56 12.48
C LYS A 146 -17.45 3.59 11.25
N THR A 147 -17.70 4.47 10.29
CA THR A 147 -16.89 4.56 9.08
C THR A 147 -15.47 5.03 9.43
N LEU A 148 -14.50 4.17 9.11
CA LEU A 148 -13.07 4.37 9.34
C LEU A 148 -12.39 5.02 8.14
N ALA A 149 -12.65 4.48 6.94
CA ALA A 149 -12.02 4.90 5.70
C ALA A 149 -12.90 4.57 4.48
N ILE A 150 -12.58 5.17 3.34
CA ILE A 150 -13.07 4.74 2.04
C ILE A 150 -11.89 4.11 1.31
N ALA A 151 -12.05 2.89 0.79
CA ALA A 151 -11.03 2.22 -0.02
C ALA A 151 -11.35 2.41 -1.50
N PHE A 152 -10.30 2.67 -2.28
CA PHE A 152 -10.34 2.73 -3.72
C PHE A 152 -9.30 1.80 -4.31
N MET A 153 -9.77 0.75 -5.02
CA MET A 153 -8.91 -0.22 -5.68
C MET A 153 -8.84 0.13 -7.16
N PHE A 154 -7.68 0.56 -7.64
CA PHE A 154 -7.50 0.91 -9.04
C PHE A 154 -7.64 -0.30 -9.96
N PHE A 155 -8.37 -0.10 -11.05
CA PHE A 155 -8.46 -0.97 -12.21
C PHE A 155 -8.75 -0.11 -13.42
N THR A 156 -7.74 0.51 -14.00
CA THR A 156 -7.89 1.43 -15.13
C THR A 156 -8.66 0.85 -16.32
N SER A 157 -8.71 -0.49 -16.44
CA SER A 157 -9.52 -1.16 -17.44
C SER A 157 -11.02 -1.20 -17.14
N LYS A 158 -11.45 -0.81 -15.92
CA LYS A 158 -12.87 -0.80 -15.52
C LYS A 158 -13.40 0.61 -15.39
N LYS A 159 -14.57 0.87 -15.96
CA LYS A 159 -15.27 2.15 -15.80
C LYS A 159 -15.54 2.45 -14.31
N GLY A 160 -15.24 3.67 -13.89
CA GLY A 160 -15.40 4.09 -12.49
C GLY A 160 -14.27 3.63 -11.56
N CYS A 161 -13.13 3.21 -12.12
CA CYS A 161 -11.91 2.85 -11.40
C CYS A 161 -10.69 3.62 -11.93
N ASP A 162 -10.89 4.85 -12.35
CA ASP A 162 -9.91 5.76 -12.94
C ASP A 162 -9.67 6.99 -12.04
N LEU A 163 -8.80 7.91 -12.47
CA LEU A 163 -8.46 9.12 -11.74
C LEU A 163 -9.65 10.06 -11.53
N GLU A 164 -10.59 10.13 -12.49
CA GLU A 164 -11.77 10.97 -12.35
C GLU A 164 -12.70 10.43 -11.25
N ALA A 165 -12.92 9.12 -11.26
CA ALA A 165 -13.69 8.46 -10.21
C ALA A 165 -13.02 8.61 -8.83
N LEU A 166 -11.69 8.49 -8.75
CA LEU A 166 -10.94 8.69 -7.51
C LEU A 166 -11.11 10.12 -6.98
N ARG A 167 -11.03 11.16 -7.83
CA ARG A 167 -11.26 12.55 -7.38
C ARG A 167 -12.62 12.72 -6.71
N LYS A 168 -13.69 12.14 -7.29
CA LYS A 168 -15.02 12.19 -6.69
C LYS A 168 -15.08 11.50 -5.33
N VAL A 169 -14.39 10.37 -5.17
CA VAL A 169 -14.29 9.65 -3.88
C VAL A 169 -13.52 10.48 -2.85
N VAL A 170 -12.42 11.11 -3.27
CA VAL A 170 -11.61 11.99 -2.41
C VAL A 170 -12.40 13.21 -1.95
N GLU A 171 -13.22 13.80 -2.82
CA GLU A 171 -14.12 14.91 -2.45
C GLU A 171 -15.11 14.50 -1.36
N ILE A 172 -15.68 13.29 -1.44
CA ILE A 172 -16.55 12.74 -0.40
C ILE A 172 -15.77 12.54 0.91
N GLY A 173 -14.59 11.93 0.83
CA GLY A 173 -13.72 11.72 2.00
C GLY A 173 -13.42 13.04 2.72
N LYS A 174 -13.01 14.06 1.97
CA LYS A 174 -12.74 15.42 2.49
C LYS A 174 -13.96 16.06 3.14
N LYS A 175 -15.13 15.99 2.47
CA LYS A 175 -16.40 16.55 2.98
C LYS A 175 -16.79 15.96 4.34
N HIS A 176 -16.51 14.67 4.56
CA HIS A 176 -16.91 13.95 5.77
C HIS A 176 -15.75 13.70 6.77
N GLY A 177 -14.53 14.17 6.47
CA GLY A 177 -13.36 13.95 7.30
C GLY A 177 -12.95 12.47 7.40
N ILE A 178 -13.19 11.69 6.35
CA ILE A 178 -12.92 10.26 6.25
C ILE A 178 -11.74 10.05 5.31
N PRO A 179 -10.65 9.38 5.74
CA PRO A 179 -9.50 9.14 4.88
C PRO A 179 -9.80 8.20 3.72
N VAL A 180 -9.17 8.45 2.57
CA VAL A 180 -9.24 7.62 1.37
C VAL A 180 -7.95 6.85 1.20
N ILE A 181 -8.05 5.51 1.21
CA ILE A 181 -6.93 4.56 1.02
C ILE A 181 -7.01 4.01 -0.41
N VAL A 182 -5.94 4.16 -1.17
CA VAL A 182 -5.86 3.74 -2.56
C VAL A 182 -4.89 2.57 -2.74
N ASP A 183 -5.35 1.50 -3.38
CA ASP A 183 -4.50 0.46 -3.93
C ASP A 183 -4.18 0.77 -5.39
N ALA A 184 -2.94 1.18 -5.65
CA ALA A 184 -2.37 1.45 -6.96
C ALA A 184 -1.22 0.48 -7.29
N ALA A 185 -1.24 -0.74 -6.73
CA ALA A 185 -0.15 -1.71 -6.82
C ALA A 185 0.23 -2.11 -8.25
N ALA A 186 -0.64 -1.93 -9.24
CA ALA A 186 -0.42 -2.32 -10.63
C ALA A 186 -0.68 -1.17 -11.62
N GLU A 187 -0.63 0.08 -11.16
CA GLU A 187 -0.97 1.26 -11.98
C GLU A 187 0.25 1.93 -12.63
N LEU A 188 1.34 1.20 -12.77
CA LEU A 188 2.50 1.56 -13.57
C LEU A 188 2.66 0.53 -14.70
N PRO A 189 3.03 0.97 -15.94
CA PRO A 189 3.02 2.34 -16.46
C PRO A 189 1.61 2.94 -16.57
N PRO A 190 1.43 4.26 -16.81
CA PRO A 190 2.45 5.27 -17.03
C PRO A 190 3.11 5.75 -15.73
N ILE A 191 4.35 6.25 -15.81
CA ILE A 191 5.12 6.66 -14.63
C ILE A 191 4.51 7.89 -13.94
N GLU A 192 3.78 8.70 -14.67
CA GLU A 192 3.06 9.87 -14.18
C GLU A 192 2.07 9.51 -13.07
N ASN A 193 1.54 8.29 -13.05
CA ASN A 193 0.64 7.80 -12.01
C ASN A 193 1.27 7.84 -10.59
N LEU A 194 2.60 7.84 -10.47
CA LEU A 194 3.27 8.07 -9.18
C LEU A 194 2.93 9.43 -8.57
N ARG A 195 2.63 10.43 -9.41
CA ARG A 195 2.28 11.80 -9.00
C ARG A 195 0.80 12.08 -9.17
N ASP A 196 0.20 11.65 -10.27
CA ASP A 196 -1.18 11.98 -10.62
C ASP A 196 -2.20 11.41 -9.63
N ILE A 197 -1.93 10.20 -9.09
CA ILE A 197 -2.78 9.58 -8.08
C ILE A 197 -2.68 10.36 -6.76
N VAL A 198 -1.48 10.76 -6.34
CA VAL A 198 -1.28 11.61 -5.15
C VAL A 198 -1.94 12.96 -5.32
N ALA A 199 -1.81 13.58 -6.51
CA ALA A 199 -2.37 14.89 -6.83
C ALA A 199 -3.91 14.92 -6.79
N THR A 200 -4.59 13.76 -6.76
CA THR A 200 -6.05 13.71 -6.49
C THR A 200 -6.39 14.16 -5.07
N GLY A 201 -5.42 14.10 -4.16
CA GLY A 201 -5.58 14.40 -2.75
C GLY A 201 -6.05 13.19 -1.93
N ALA A 202 -5.84 11.96 -2.42
CA ALA A 202 -5.99 10.73 -1.64
C ALA A 202 -5.06 10.75 -0.42
N ASP A 203 -5.56 10.26 0.72
CA ASP A 203 -4.81 10.33 1.99
C ASP A 203 -3.65 9.34 2.05
N LEU A 204 -3.83 8.15 1.50
CA LEU A 204 -2.81 7.09 1.42
C LEU A 204 -2.89 6.36 0.09
N VAL A 205 -1.74 6.16 -0.57
CA VAL A 205 -1.65 5.44 -1.85
C VAL A 205 -0.56 4.37 -1.74
N ALA A 206 -0.92 3.12 -2.03
CA ALA A 206 -0.02 1.96 -1.97
C ALA A 206 0.43 1.52 -3.36
N PHE A 207 1.74 1.36 -3.56
CA PHE A 207 2.36 0.84 -4.78
C PHE A 207 3.16 -0.44 -4.51
N SER A 208 3.32 -1.28 -5.55
CA SER A 208 4.19 -2.45 -5.50
C SER A 208 5.57 -2.13 -6.07
N GLY A 209 6.64 -2.46 -5.34
CA GLY A 209 8.01 -2.27 -5.80
C GLY A 209 8.49 -3.34 -6.77
N GLY A 210 7.95 -4.56 -6.69
CA GLY A 210 8.37 -5.71 -7.49
C GLY A 210 7.71 -5.84 -8.86
N LYS A 211 6.91 -4.87 -9.29
CA LYS A 211 6.29 -4.82 -10.62
C LYS A 211 7.09 -3.91 -11.56
N ASP A 212 6.48 -2.93 -12.15
CA ASP A 212 7.09 -2.07 -13.17
C ASP A 212 8.14 -1.09 -12.63
N ILE A 213 8.20 -0.91 -11.31
CA ILE A 213 9.33 -0.24 -10.65
C ILE A 213 10.62 -1.06 -10.77
N ARG A 214 10.52 -2.40 -10.89
CA ARG A 214 11.63 -3.33 -11.03
C ARG A 214 12.58 -3.36 -9.82
N GLY A 215 12.07 -3.02 -8.64
CA GLY A 215 12.72 -3.26 -7.35
C GLY A 215 12.55 -4.71 -6.88
N PRO A 216 13.00 -5.04 -5.66
CA PRO A 216 12.83 -6.37 -5.09
C PRO A 216 11.34 -6.77 -5.02
N ASN A 217 11.03 -8.02 -5.41
CA ASN A 217 9.63 -8.47 -5.58
C ASN A 217 8.78 -8.38 -4.31
N ASP A 218 9.38 -8.52 -3.17
CA ASP A 218 8.74 -8.45 -1.85
C ASP A 218 8.81 -7.05 -1.23
N THR A 219 8.88 -6.01 -2.07
CA THR A 219 8.80 -4.62 -1.65
C THR A 219 7.55 -3.93 -2.18
N GLY A 220 7.19 -2.88 -1.49
CA GLY A 220 6.21 -1.88 -1.88
C GLY A 220 6.44 -0.62 -1.07
N PHE A 221 5.65 0.39 -1.33
CA PHE A 221 5.66 1.60 -0.52
C PHE A 221 4.27 2.19 -0.42
N ILE A 222 4.07 2.95 0.62
CA ILE A 222 2.87 3.75 0.83
C ILE A 222 3.27 5.20 0.99
N ILE A 223 2.54 6.07 0.33
CA ILE A 223 2.75 7.52 0.28
C ILE A 223 1.47 8.24 0.67
N GLY A 224 1.57 9.44 1.17
CA GLY A 224 0.41 10.28 1.47
C GLY A 224 0.64 11.23 2.62
N ARG A 225 -0.40 11.46 3.41
CA ARG A 225 -0.39 12.40 4.54
C ARG A 225 0.64 12.03 5.60
N ALA A 226 1.41 13.02 6.02
CA ALA A 226 2.53 12.84 6.95
C ALA A 226 2.10 12.27 8.33
N ASP A 227 0.94 12.65 8.85
CA ASP A 227 0.42 12.13 10.12
C ASP A 227 0.07 10.63 10.03
N LEU A 228 -0.54 10.19 8.92
CA LEU A 228 -0.85 8.79 8.69
C LEU A 228 0.41 7.96 8.42
N ILE A 229 1.36 8.48 7.64
CA ILE A 229 2.65 7.80 7.41
C ILE A 229 3.45 7.68 8.70
N ARG A 230 3.42 8.67 9.61
CA ARG A 230 4.01 8.57 10.94
C ARG A 230 3.38 7.42 11.74
N ALA A 231 2.06 7.30 11.72
CA ALA A 231 1.35 6.20 12.36
C ALA A 231 1.69 4.84 11.73
N ILE A 232 1.78 4.76 10.39
CA ILE A 232 2.24 3.55 9.67
C ILE A 232 3.64 3.15 10.14
N ARG A 233 4.56 4.11 10.27
CA ARG A 233 5.92 3.86 10.74
C ARG A 233 5.95 3.36 12.17
N ALA A 234 5.06 3.83 13.04
CA ALA A 234 4.91 3.34 14.41
C ALA A 234 4.45 1.88 14.45
N HIS A 235 3.53 1.48 13.57
CA HIS A 235 3.11 0.09 13.42
C HIS A 235 4.17 -0.80 12.78
N GLY A 236 5.02 -0.22 11.92
CA GLY A 236 5.99 -0.93 11.08
C GLY A 236 7.15 -1.54 11.87
N CYS A 237 7.79 -2.55 11.29
CA CYS A 237 9.02 -3.12 11.80
C CYS A 237 10.15 -2.06 11.80
N PRO A 238 10.97 -1.95 12.89
CA PRO A 238 11.24 -2.96 13.93
C PRO A 238 10.29 -2.93 15.14
N ASN A 239 9.32 -2.02 15.20
CA ASN A 239 8.37 -1.97 16.30
C ASN A 239 7.52 -3.25 16.37
N CYS A 240 7.07 -3.63 17.58
CA CYS A 240 6.35 -4.89 17.82
C CYS A 240 4.82 -4.71 17.82
N TYR A 241 4.29 -4.10 16.76
CA TYR A 241 2.85 -3.92 16.54
C TYR A 241 2.40 -4.67 15.26
N MET A 242 1.29 -4.27 14.66
CA MET A 242 0.68 -4.96 13.51
C MET A 242 1.66 -5.24 12.36
N GLY A 243 2.59 -4.34 12.09
CA GLY A 243 3.58 -4.48 11.02
C GLY A 243 4.78 -5.36 11.34
N ARG A 244 4.91 -5.88 12.58
CA ARG A 244 6.08 -6.68 12.97
C ARG A 244 6.31 -7.92 12.11
N PRO A 245 5.30 -8.70 11.72
CA PRO A 245 5.47 -9.84 10.81
C PRO A 245 5.73 -9.44 9.36
N MET A 246 5.55 -8.17 9.00
CA MET A 246 5.69 -7.61 7.65
C MET A 246 7.02 -6.86 7.50
N LYS A 247 8.09 -7.38 8.10
CA LYS A 247 9.40 -6.71 8.04
C LYS A 247 9.96 -6.70 6.63
N VAL A 248 10.66 -5.62 6.30
CA VAL A 248 11.46 -5.46 5.09
C VAL A 248 12.92 -5.29 5.48
N SER A 249 13.84 -5.91 4.78
CA SER A 249 15.27 -5.83 5.10
C SER A 249 15.88 -4.53 4.60
N LYS A 250 17.07 -4.18 5.14
CA LYS A 250 17.81 -3.00 4.69
C LYS A 250 18.19 -3.08 3.22
N GLU A 251 18.50 -4.27 2.74
CA GLU A 251 18.84 -4.54 1.34
C GLU A 251 17.64 -4.24 0.43
N GLN A 252 16.45 -4.68 0.84
CA GLN A 252 15.22 -4.46 0.11
C GLN A 252 14.81 -2.98 0.09
N ILE A 253 14.99 -2.27 1.22
CA ILE A 253 14.70 -0.83 1.30
C ILE A 253 15.62 -0.04 0.36
N VAL A 254 16.91 -0.41 0.32
CA VAL A 254 17.89 0.25 -0.54
C VAL A 254 17.68 -0.10 -2.01
N GLY A 255 17.24 -1.32 -2.30
CA GLY A 255 17.00 -1.78 -3.67
C GLY A 255 15.71 -1.24 -4.30
N LEU A 256 14.76 -0.74 -3.49
CA LEU A 256 13.53 -0.10 -3.96
C LEU A 256 13.77 1.34 -4.36
#